data_abf5e6e78ec843b2c1086e689bf972e3
#
_entry.id   abf5e6e78ec843b2c1086e689bf972e3
#
_cell.length_a   1.000
_cell.length_b   1.000
_cell.length_c   1.000
_cell.angle_alpha   90.00
_cell.angle_beta   90.00
_cell.angle_gamma   90.00
#
_symmetry.space_group_name_H-M   'P 1'
#
loop_
_entity.id
_entity.type
_entity.pdbx_description
1 polymer ?
#
loop_
_entity_poly.entity_id
_entity_poly.type
_entity_poly.pdbx_seq_one_letter_code
_entity_poly.pdbx_strand_id
1 'polypeptide(L)'
;MATAIYPGSFDPVTRGHLDIIKRAAKINDKLIVAVLINSAKNPLFTVEERVALLQECCKDIPNVTVEGFDGLTVEFAKKRHASVMVRGLRAVTDFENEIQLAQTNHALMPGIETMFLATSIKWSYLSSTIVKEAARYNSNISKFVTPNVEQAIQTCRLSNLQLFHYDHVQVPLLRLQNSSFEELKPNLFLLYLLLKNHALFHCS
;
A
#
# COMPACT_ATOMS: atom_id res chain seq x y z
N MET A 1 -20.99 20.11 11.08
CA MET A 1 -19.71 19.35 11.21
C MET A 1 -19.38 18.76 9.85
N ALA A 2 -18.19 19.08 9.31
CA ALA A 2 -17.78 18.60 7.99
C ALA A 2 -17.15 17.20 8.09
N THR A 3 -17.81 16.20 7.49
CA THR A 3 -17.26 14.87 7.32
C THR A 3 -16.53 14.80 5.99
N ALA A 4 -15.26 14.38 6.01
CA ALA A 4 -14.46 14.15 4.82
C ALA A 4 -14.15 12.66 4.65
N ILE A 5 -13.95 12.23 3.39
CA ILE A 5 -13.36 10.93 3.07
C ILE A 5 -11.99 11.13 2.43
N TYR A 6 -11.06 10.21 2.70
CA TYR A 6 -9.80 10.10 1.99
C TYR A 6 -9.70 8.72 1.35
N PRO A 7 -10.11 8.60 0.07
CA PRO A 7 -10.11 7.33 -0.63
C PRO A 7 -8.74 6.98 -1.21
N GLY A 8 -8.40 5.70 -1.18
CA GLY A 8 -7.18 5.19 -1.78
C GLY A 8 -7.04 3.68 -1.67
N SER A 9 -6.06 3.10 -2.36
CA SER A 9 -5.76 1.68 -2.26
C SER A 9 -4.94 1.33 -1.01
N PHE A 10 -4.04 2.23 -0.58
CA PHE A 10 -3.16 2.07 0.59
C PHE A 10 -2.45 0.70 0.66
N ASP A 11 -1.87 0.29 -0.44
CA ASP A 11 -1.27 -1.03 -0.63
C ASP A 11 0.25 -0.94 -0.92
N PRO A 12 1.09 -0.77 0.13
CA PRO A 12 0.75 -0.50 1.52
C PRO A 12 0.52 0.99 1.82
N VAL A 13 0.05 1.29 3.04
CA VAL A 13 0.06 2.66 3.58
C VAL A 13 1.51 3.14 3.74
N THR A 14 1.77 4.42 3.42
CA THR A 14 3.10 5.04 3.48
C THR A 14 3.10 6.25 4.41
N ARG A 15 4.29 6.73 4.78
CA ARG A 15 4.41 7.99 5.55
C ARG A 15 3.84 9.20 4.80
N GLY A 16 3.85 9.17 3.45
CA GLY A 16 3.17 10.19 2.64
C GLY A 16 1.65 10.18 2.81
N HIS A 17 1.03 8.99 2.84
CA HIS A 17 -0.40 8.89 3.15
C HIS A 17 -0.72 9.39 4.56
N LEU A 18 0.12 9.04 5.56
CA LEU A 18 -0.08 9.47 6.93
C LEU A 18 0.10 10.99 7.11
N ASP A 19 0.96 11.64 6.33
CA ASP A 19 1.08 13.10 6.29
C ASP A 19 -0.25 13.74 5.86
N ILE A 20 -0.84 13.27 4.78
CA ILE A 20 -2.14 13.75 4.29
C ILE A 20 -3.24 13.47 5.32
N ILE A 21 -3.32 12.25 5.88
CA ILE A 21 -4.32 11.88 6.89
C ILE A 21 -4.25 12.83 8.10
N LYS A 22 -3.06 13.04 8.66
CA LYS A 22 -2.86 13.92 9.84
C LYS A 22 -3.26 15.36 9.56
N ARG A 23 -3.00 15.86 8.35
CA ARG A 23 -3.35 17.23 7.97
C ARG A 23 -4.82 17.36 7.64
N ALA A 24 -5.41 16.40 6.93
CA ALA A 24 -6.84 16.35 6.66
C ALA A 24 -7.67 16.26 7.95
N ALA A 25 -7.21 15.46 8.92
CA ALA A 25 -7.88 15.32 10.22
C ALA A 25 -7.91 16.64 11.01
N LYS A 26 -6.91 17.51 10.85
CA LYS A 26 -6.87 18.82 11.54
C LYS A 26 -7.89 19.83 11.01
N ILE A 27 -8.33 19.68 9.78
CA ILE A 27 -9.20 20.65 9.09
C ILE A 27 -10.62 20.14 8.85
N ASN A 28 -10.90 18.91 9.28
CA ASN A 28 -12.24 18.32 9.22
C ASN A 28 -12.65 17.80 10.59
N ASP A 29 -13.93 17.87 10.92
CA ASP A 29 -14.45 17.36 12.19
C ASP A 29 -14.36 15.83 12.26
N LYS A 30 -14.55 15.15 11.14
CA LYS A 30 -14.42 13.70 10.97
C LYS A 30 -13.74 13.39 9.64
N LEU A 31 -12.76 12.49 9.66
CA LEU A 31 -12.11 11.95 8.47
C LEU A 31 -12.31 10.43 8.40
N ILE A 32 -12.83 9.96 7.29
CA ILE A 32 -12.94 8.53 6.99
C ILE A 32 -11.89 8.18 5.95
N VAL A 33 -10.88 7.40 6.35
CA VAL A 33 -9.91 6.82 5.40
C VAL A 33 -10.57 5.62 4.74
N ALA A 34 -10.85 5.74 3.45
CA ALA A 34 -11.66 4.79 2.70
C ALA A 34 -10.78 3.89 1.82
N VAL A 35 -10.62 2.63 2.20
CA VAL A 35 -9.80 1.64 1.50
C VAL A 35 -10.60 1.03 0.35
N LEU A 36 -10.20 1.32 -0.90
CA LEU A 36 -10.89 0.82 -2.08
C LEU A 36 -10.58 -0.66 -2.33
N ILE A 37 -11.63 -1.44 -2.53
CA ILE A 37 -11.57 -2.79 -3.05
C ILE A 37 -11.40 -2.68 -4.58
N ASN A 38 -10.21 -3.01 -5.10
CA ASN A 38 -9.95 -3.01 -6.53
C ASN A 38 -9.60 -4.42 -6.99
N SER A 39 -10.57 -5.11 -7.57
CA SER A 39 -10.44 -6.48 -8.08
C SER A 39 -9.52 -6.59 -9.32
N ALA A 40 -9.28 -5.48 -10.02
CA ALA A 40 -8.45 -5.47 -11.24
C ALA A 40 -6.93 -5.43 -10.97
N LYS A 41 -6.50 -5.28 -9.72
CA LYS A 41 -5.09 -5.25 -9.34
C LYS A 41 -4.79 -6.42 -8.41
N ASN A 42 -3.61 -7.02 -8.56
CA ASN A 42 -3.07 -7.96 -7.58
C ASN A 42 -2.44 -7.16 -6.42
N PRO A 43 -3.17 -6.90 -5.33
CA PRO A 43 -2.65 -6.14 -4.20
C PRO A 43 -1.65 -6.99 -3.40
N LEU A 44 -0.74 -6.32 -2.67
CA LEU A 44 0.17 -6.99 -1.73
C LEU A 44 -0.57 -7.51 -0.50
N PHE A 45 -1.55 -6.73 -0.03
CA PHE A 45 -2.37 -7.01 1.14
C PHE A 45 -3.85 -7.09 0.79
N THR A 46 -4.59 -7.97 1.45
CA THR A 46 -6.05 -7.99 1.38
C THR A 46 -6.64 -6.66 1.86
N VAL A 47 -7.93 -6.43 1.63
CA VAL A 47 -8.59 -5.21 2.10
C VAL A 47 -8.59 -5.15 3.62
N GLU A 48 -8.85 -6.27 4.27
CA GLU A 48 -8.90 -6.42 5.73
C GLU A 48 -7.54 -6.11 6.34
N GLU A 49 -6.45 -6.63 5.77
CA GLU A 49 -5.10 -6.34 6.21
C GLU A 49 -4.75 -4.85 6.04
N ARG A 50 -5.10 -4.23 4.90
CA ARG A 50 -4.88 -2.80 4.67
C ARG A 50 -5.65 -1.93 5.65
N VAL A 51 -6.91 -2.29 5.95
CA VAL A 51 -7.72 -1.61 6.96
C VAL A 51 -7.08 -1.74 8.34
N ALA A 52 -6.67 -2.94 8.75
CA ALA A 52 -6.04 -3.17 10.05
C ALA A 52 -4.71 -2.38 10.20
N LEU A 53 -3.85 -2.38 9.16
CA LEU A 53 -2.61 -1.62 9.15
C LEU A 53 -2.86 -0.11 9.27
N LEU A 54 -3.87 0.42 8.57
CA LEU A 54 -4.26 1.83 8.66
C LEU A 54 -4.84 2.17 10.02
N GLN A 55 -5.69 1.32 10.60
CA GLN A 55 -6.26 1.53 11.94
C GLN A 55 -5.15 1.64 12.98
N GLU A 56 -4.16 0.76 12.95
CA GLU A 56 -3.01 0.84 13.84
C GLU A 56 -2.19 2.12 13.61
N CYS A 57 -1.97 2.52 12.35
CA CYS A 57 -1.26 3.76 12.03
C CYS A 57 -2.00 5.04 12.46
N CYS A 58 -3.32 4.98 12.58
CA CYS A 58 -4.17 6.13 12.88
C CYS A 58 -4.74 6.13 14.30
N LYS A 59 -4.41 5.16 15.14
CA LYS A 59 -4.99 4.95 16.49
C LYS A 59 -4.95 6.19 17.40
N ASP A 60 -3.91 7.02 17.23
CA ASP A 60 -3.71 8.23 18.04
C ASP A 60 -4.38 9.48 17.41
N ILE A 61 -5.21 9.32 16.37
CA ILE A 61 -5.93 10.42 15.72
C ILE A 61 -7.43 10.24 15.97
N PRO A 62 -8.01 10.91 16.96
CA PRO A 62 -9.33 10.55 17.51
C PRO A 62 -10.49 10.76 16.55
N ASN A 63 -10.36 11.66 15.57
CA ASN A 63 -11.41 11.94 14.58
C ASN A 63 -11.22 11.21 13.24
N VAL A 64 -10.33 10.19 13.20
CA VAL A 64 -10.10 9.36 12.03
C VAL A 64 -10.71 7.98 12.23
N THR A 65 -11.48 7.53 11.24
CA THR A 65 -11.95 6.14 11.12
C THR A 65 -11.45 5.53 9.83
N VAL A 66 -11.30 4.21 9.78
CA VAL A 66 -10.82 3.49 8.58
C VAL A 66 -11.87 2.45 8.19
N GLU A 67 -12.30 2.49 6.94
CA GLU A 67 -13.32 1.59 6.42
C GLU A 67 -12.92 1.08 5.02
N GLY A 68 -13.19 -0.21 4.75
CA GLY A 68 -13.13 -0.76 3.40
C GLY A 68 -14.43 -0.46 2.64
N PHE A 69 -14.34 -0.24 1.34
CA PHE A 69 -15.53 -0.06 0.48
C PHE A 69 -15.30 -0.63 -0.92
N ASP A 70 -16.42 -1.00 -1.53
CA ASP A 70 -16.51 -1.42 -2.93
C ASP A 70 -17.41 -0.46 -3.71
N GLY A 71 -17.17 -0.34 -5.03
CA GLY A 71 -17.95 0.51 -5.92
C GLY A 71 -17.46 1.95 -6.03
N LEU A 72 -18.36 2.85 -6.39
CA LEU A 72 -18.03 4.25 -6.66
C LEU A 72 -17.75 5.03 -5.37
N THR A 73 -16.65 5.77 -5.38
CA THR A 73 -16.22 6.60 -4.24
C THR A 73 -17.27 7.63 -3.85
N VAL A 74 -17.96 8.23 -4.82
CA VAL A 74 -19.02 9.21 -4.56
C VAL A 74 -20.23 8.60 -3.87
N GLU A 75 -20.60 7.36 -4.19
CA GLU A 75 -21.69 6.66 -3.51
C GLU A 75 -21.32 6.31 -2.06
N PHE A 76 -20.08 5.90 -1.85
CA PHE A 76 -19.56 5.69 -0.50
C PHE A 76 -19.60 6.99 0.31
N ALA A 77 -19.13 8.10 -0.27
CA ALA A 77 -19.19 9.43 0.36
C ALA A 77 -20.62 9.81 0.76
N LYS A 78 -21.58 9.61 -0.15
CA LYS A 78 -23.01 9.85 0.13
C LYS A 78 -23.53 9.01 1.29
N LYS A 79 -23.23 7.71 1.30
CA LYS A 79 -23.61 6.78 2.40
C LYS A 79 -23.05 7.19 3.76
N ARG A 80 -21.92 7.90 3.77
CA ARG A 80 -21.24 8.38 4.99
C ARG A 80 -21.54 9.85 5.29
N HIS A 81 -22.44 10.50 4.53
CA HIS A 81 -22.77 11.92 4.65
C HIS A 81 -21.54 12.82 4.60
N ALA A 82 -20.56 12.43 3.78
CA ALA A 82 -19.35 13.20 3.56
C ALA A 82 -19.59 14.21 2.45
N SER A 83 -19.24 15.46 2.69
CA SER A 83 -19.32 16.55 1.72
C SER A 83 -17.97 16.88 1.07
N VAL A 84 -16.88 16.33 1.60
CA VAL A 84 -15.52 16.60 1.16
C VAL A 84 -14.80 15.30 0.84
N MET A 85 -14.13 15.27 -0.32
CA MET A 85 -13.20 14.21 -0.71
C MET A 85 -11.79 14.76 -0.69
N VAL A 86 -10.93 14.22 0.14
CA VAL A 86 -9.52 14.61 0.25
C VAL A 86 -8.68 13.83 -0.76
N ARG A 87 -7.81 14.54 -1.49
CA ARG A 87 -6.82 13.93 -2.39
C ARG A 87 -5.43 14.51 -2.14
N GLY A 88 -4.40 13.66 -2.16
CA GLY A 88 -3.01 14.08 -2.04
C GLY A 88 -2.40 14.34 -3.41
N LEU A 89 -1.73 15.48 -3.60
CA LEU A 89 -0.99 15.81 -4.83
C LEU A 89 0.51 15.78 -4.56
N ARG A 90 1.26 15.04 -5.36
CA ARG A 90 2.71 14.89 -5.25
C ARG A 90 3.47 15.59 -6.36
N ALA A 91 3.01 15.48 -7.59
CA ALA A 91 3.67 15.99 -8.78
C ALA A 91 2.64 16.53 -9.78
N VAL A 92 3.14 17.27 -10.79
CA VAL A 92 2.30 17.84 -11.86
C VAL A 92 1.55 16.75 -12.63
N THR A 93 2.18 15.60 -12.86
CA THR A 93 1.56 14.46 -13.54
C THR A 93 0.39 13.83 -12.77
N ASP A 94 0.43 13.90 -11.43
CA ASP A 94 -0.70 13.46 -10.60
C ASP A 94 -1.88 14.43 -10.76
N PHE A 95 -1.59 15.73 -10.93
CA PHE A 95 -2.59 16.80 -10.92
C PHE A 95 -3.62 16.67 -12.04
N GLU A 96 -3.19 16.36 -13.26
CA GLU A 96 -4.10 16.20 -14.40
C GLU A 96 -5.11 15.07 -14.16
N ASN A 97 -4.64 13.92 -13.71
CA ASN A 97 -5.50 12.78 -13.39
C ASN A 97 -6.45 13.08 -12.23
N GLU A 98 -5.96 13.75 -11.19
CA GLU A 98 -6.73 14.06 -9.99
C GLU A 98 -7.80 15.14 -10.28
N ILE A 99 -7.52 16.14 -11.12
CA ILE A 99 -8.51 17.13 -11.58
C ILE A 99 -9.60 16.45 -12.40
N GLN A 100 -9.23 15.58 -13.35
CA GLN A 100 -10.20 14.84 -14.15
C GLN A 100 -11.11 13.98 -13.26
N LEU A 101 -10.54 13.31 -12.26
CA LEU A 101 -11.31 12.52 -11.31
C LEU A 101 -12.23 13.40 -10.46
N ALA A 102 -11.77 14.56 -10.00
CA ALA A 102 -12.58 15.50 -9.23
C ALA A 102 -13.77 16.03 -10.04
N GLN A 103 -13.53 16.41 -11.30
CA GLN A 103 -14.60 16.85 -12.20
C GLN A 103 -15.63 15.75 -12.47
N THR A 104 -15.15 14.51 -12.68
CA THR A 104 -16.03 13.34 -12.86
C THR A 104 -16.87 13.08 -11.60
N ASN A 105 -16.25 13.13 -10.42
CA ASN A 105 -16.95 12.94 -9.15
C ASN A 105 -18.00 14.03 -8.92
N HIS A 106 -17.68 15.29 -9.22
CA HIS A 106 -18.62 16.42 -9.12
C HIS A 106 -19.77 16.28 -10.11
N ALA A 107 -19.50 15.84 -11.35
CA ALA A 107 -20.56 15.60 -12.34
C ALA A 107 -21.52 14.48 -11.91
N LEU A 108 -20.98 13.41 -11.27
CA LEU A 108 -21.80 12.31 -10.74
C LEU A 108 -22.56 12.70 -9.47
N MET A 109 -21.98 13.58 -8.65
CA MET A 109 -22.56 14.01 -7.37
C MET A 109 -22.16 15.44 -7.00
N PRO A 110 -22.91 16.46 -7.45
CA PRO A 110 -22.58 17.88 -7.27
C PRO A 110 -22.44 18.33 -5.81
N GLY A 111 -22.96 17.56 -4.84
CA GLY A 111 -22.86 17.88 -3.40
C GLY A 111 -21.55 17.47 -2.75
N ILE A 112 -20.58 16.91 -3.48
CA ILE A 112 -19.26 16.50 -2.97
C ILE A 112 -18.18 17.37 -3.60
N GLU A 113 -17.44 18.06 -2.76
CA GLU A 113 -16.28 18.86 -3.17
C GLU A 113 -14.97 18.09 -3.01
N THR A 114 -14.02 18.29 -3.91
CA THR A 114 -12.68 17.68 -3.81
C THR A 114 -11.68 18.69 -3.29
N MET A 115 -11.05 18.35 -2.17
CA MET A 115 -9.97 19.11 -1.55
C MET A 115 -8.63 18.50 -1.87
N PHE A 116 -7.75 19.25 -2.51
CA PHE A 116 -6.39 18.82 -2.81
C PHE A 116 -5.42 19.29 -1.71
N LEU A 117 -4.65 18.37 -1.16
CA LEU A 117 -3.57 18.65 -0.24
C LEU A 117 -2.23 18.35 -0.91
N ALA A 118 -1.39 19.37 -1.11
CA ALA A 118 -0.04 19.16 -1.58
C ALA A 118 0.73 18.31 -0.56
N THR A 119 1.34 17.23 -1.00
CA THR A 119 2.16 16.36 -0.16
C THR A 119 3.39 17.13 0.32
N SER A 120 3.81 16.93 1.56
CA SER A 120 5.05 17.52 2.08
C SER A 120 6.23 17.15 1.18
N ILE A 121 7.15 18.08 0.92
CA ILE A 121 8.34 17.90 0.05
C ILE A 121 9.09 16.62 0.44
N LYS A 122 9.18 16.35 1.73
CA LYS A 122 9.82 15.15 2.30
C LYS A 122 9.24 13.84 1.75
N TRP A 123 7.98 13.81 1.33
CA TRP A 123 7.27 12.61 0.87
C TRP A 123 6.78 12.69 -0.57
N SER A 124 7.13 13.75 -1.31
CA SER A 124 6.65 13.99 -2.68
C SER A 124 7.03 12.87 -3.66
N TYR A 125 8.18 12.23 -3.46
CA TYR A 125 8.65 11.10 -4.27
C TYR A 125 8.05 9.76 -3.87
N LEU A 126 7.36 9.66 -2.72
CA LEU A 126 6.96 8.40 -2.11
C LEU A 126 5.62 7.90 -2.65
N SER A 127 5.58 6.65 -3.08
CA SER A 127 4.36 5.94 -3.46
C SER A 127 4.37 4.50 -2.94
N SER A 128 3.19 3.86 -2.85
CA SER A 128 3.10 2.44 -2.52
C SER A 128 3.85 1.56 -3.52
N THR A 129 3.87 1.94 -4.81
CA THR A 129 4.62 1.22 -5.86
C THR A 129 6.10 1.23 -5.57
N ILE A 130 6.68 2.40 -5.24
CA ILE A 130 8.11 2.52 -4.88
C ILE A 130 8.42 1.69 -3.63
N VAL A 131 7.54 1.70 -2.62
CA VAL A 131 7.74 0.87 -1.42
C VAL A 131 7.74 -0.61 -1.76
N LYS A 132 6.78 -1.08 -2.56
CA LYS A 132 6.72 -2.48 -3.00
C LYS A 132 7.95 -2.88 -3.80
N GLU A 133 8.41 -2.03 -4.68
CA GLU A 133 9.61 -2.27 -5.47
C GLU A 133 10.86 -2.36 -4.59
N ALA A 134 11.09 -1.37 -3.73
CA ALA A 134 12.20 -1.37 -2.79
C ALA A 134 12.18 -2.61 -1.87
N ALA A 135 11.00 -2.99 -1.35
CA ALA A 135 10.83 -4.19 -0.56
C ALA A 135 11.17 -5.47 -1.35
N ARG A 136 10.78 -5.55 -2.63
CA ARG A 136 11.09 -6.69 -3.50
C ARG A 136 12.59 -6.95 -3.63
N TYR A 137 13.40 -5.89 -3.64
CA TYR A 137 14.86 -5.95 -3.72
C TYR A 137 15.57 -5.94 -2.35
N ASN A 138 14.87 -6.25 -1.25
CA ASN A 138 15.45 -6.28 0.10
C ASN A 138 16.05 -4.95 0.58
N SER A 139 15.62 -3.82 0.00
CA SER A 139 16.08 -2.51 0.45
C SER A 139 15.43 -2.12 1.77
N ASN A 140 16.13 -1.29 2.56
CA ASN A 140 15.59 -0.75 3.80
C ASN A 140 14.45 0.22 3.51
N ILE A 141 13.24 -0.13 3.94
CA ILE A 141 12.02 0.67 3.74
C ILE A 141 11.54 1.40 5.01
N SER A 142 12.28 1.32 6.12
CA SER A 142 11.92 1.91 7.42
C SER A 142 11.66 3.43 7.35
N LYS A 143 12.30 4.12 6.39
CA LYS A 143 12.07 5.55 6.12
C LYS A 143 10.76 5.84 5.41
N PHE A 144 10.14 4.86 4.75
CA PHE A 144 8.98 5.05 3.88
C PHE A 144 7.67 4.65 4.54
N VAL A 145 7.73 3.70 5.47
CA VAL A 145 6.57 3.13 6.15
C VAL A 145 6.75 3.16 7.68
N THR A 146 5.70 2.83 8.41
CA THR A 146 5.75 2.64 9.87
C THR A 146 6.26 1.24 10.22
N PRO A 147 6.76 0.99 11.44
CA PRO A 147 7.32 -0.32 11.81
C PRO A 147 6.34 -1.49 11.64
N ASN A 148 5.06 -1.30 11.98
CA ASN A 148 4.03 -2.32 11.79
C ASN A 148 3.82 -2.70 10.31
N VAL A 149 3.86 -1.71 9.40
CA VAL A 149 3.75 -1.94 7.96
C VAL A 149 5.00 -2.61 7.41
N GLU A 150 6.20 -2.20 7.87
CA GLU A 150 7.45 -2.83 7.50
C GLU A 150 7.46 -4.32 7.90
N GLN A 151 7.05 -4.63 9.13
CA GLN A 151 6.93 -6.00 9.62
C GLN A 151 5.94 -6.82 8.79
N ALA A 152 4.76 -6.27 8.47
CA ALA A 152 3.77 -6.94 7.65
C ALA A 152 4.31 -7.27 6.24
N ILE A 153 5.05 -6.34 5.61
CA ILE A 153 5.69 -6.58 4.31
C ILE A 153 6.73 -7.72 4.40
N GLN A 154 7.53 -7.75 5.45
CA GLN A 154 8.53 -8.80 5.67
C GLN A 154 7.87 -10.17 5.84
N THR A 155 6.80 -10.26 6.63
CA THR A 155 6.02 -11.50 6.83
C THR A 155 5.41 -12.00 5.52
N CYS A 156 4.77 -11.12 4.75
CA CYS A 156 4.17 -11.45 3.47
C CYS A 156 5.19 -11.98 2.44
N ARG A 157 6.42 -11.47 2.48
CA ARG A 157 7.51 -11.97 1.63
C ARG A 157 8.00 -13.34 2.02
N LEU A 158 8.12 -13.61 3.31
CA LEU A 158 8.55 -14.92 3.81
C LEU A 158 7.54 -16.02 3.44
N SER A 159 6.24 -15.74 3.55
CA SER A 159 5.19 -16.66 3.13
C SER A 159 5.22 -16.93 1.62
N ASN A 160 5.43 -15.92 0.79
CA ASN A 160 5.57 -16.09 -0.66
C ASN A 160 6.83 -16.88 -1.05
N LEU A 161 7.96 -16.69 -0.37
CA LEU A 161 9.17 -17.47 -0.58
C LEU A 161 8.97 -18.96 -0.20
N GLN A 162 8.18 -19.24 0.84
CA GLN A 162 7.84 -20.61 1.22
C GLN A 162 6.94 -21.30 0.21
N LEU A 163 5.98 -20.58 -0.41
CA LEU A 163 5.12 -21.12 -1.46
C LEU A 163 5.89 -21.46 -2.74
N PHE A 164 6.87 -20.67 -3.13
CA PHE A 164 7.75 -20.97 -4.27
C PHE A 164 8.66 -22.18 -4.04
N HIS A 165 8.93 -22.56 -2.78
CA HIS A 165 9.73 -23.76 -2.48
C HIS A 165 8.93 -25.07 -2.55
N TYR A 166 7.59 -25.00 -2.51
CA TYR A 166 6.76 -26.23 -2.49
C TYR A 166 6.37 -26.75 -3.88
N ASP A 167 6.36 -25.92 -4.90
CA ASP A 167 5.79 -26.32 -6.21
C ASP A 167 6.78 -26.84 -7.26
N HIS A 168 8.10 -26.69 -7.09
CA HIS A 168 9.03 -27.05 -8.16
C HIS A 168 10.33 -27.78 -7.80
N VAL A 169 10.59 -28.17 -6.56
CA VAL A 169 11.79 -28.97 -6.25
C VAL A 169 11.48 -30.01 -5.18
N GLN A 170 11.27 -31.27 -5.59
CA GLN A 170 11.51 -32.44 -4.73
C GLN A 170 13.01 -32.52 -4.46
N VAL A 171 13.51 -31.83 -3.45
CA VAL A 171 14.85 -32.06 -2.92
C VAL A 171 14.72 -33.05 -1.75
N PRO A 172 15.45 -34.19 -1.74
CA PRO A 172 15.43 -35.08 -0.61
C PRO A 172 15.92 -34.35 0.63
N LEU A 173 15.12 -34.37 1.68
CA LEU A 173 15.44 -33.85 3.00
C LEU A 173 16.67 -34.59 3.55
N LEU A 174 17.88 -34.11 3.26
CA LEU A 174 19.04 -34.38 4.05
C LEU A 174 18.93 -33.54 5.33
N ARG A 175 18.77 -34.26 6.45
CA ARG A 175 18.83 -33.75 7.82
C ARG A 175 20.02 -32.80 7.97
N LEU A 176 19.75 -31.50 8.08
CA LEU A 176 20.69 -30.52 8.62
C LEU A 176 20.23 -30.15 10.03
N GLN A 177 20.63 -30.94 11.01
CA GLN A 177 20.73 -30.52 12.40
C GLN A 177 22.00 -29.69 12.53
N ASN A 178 21.86 -28.45 13.05
CA ASN A 178 22.96 -27.60 13.52
C ASN A 178 23.92 -27.04 12.46
N SER A 179 23.48 -25.99 11.74
CA SER A 179 24.43 -25.00 11.22
C SER A 179 23.78 -23.59 11.20
N SER A 180 24.55 -22.60 11.60
CA SER A 180 24.12 -21.22 11.73
C SER A 180 23.81 -20.59 10.37
N PHE A 181 22.84 -19.68 10.33
CA PHE A 181 22.30 -18.98 9.14
C PHE A 181 23.36 -18.23 8.32
N GLU A 182 24.55 -17.99 8.86
CA GLU A 182 25.66 -17.27 8.19
C GLU A 182 26.41 -18.13 7.17
N GLU A 183 26.42 -19.46 7.32
CA GLU A 183 27.11 -20.36 6.40
C GLU A 183 26.34 -20.67 5.11
N LEU A 184 25.07 -20.31 5.03
CA LEU A 184 24.21 -20.61 3.87
C LEU A 184 24.19 -19.51 2.79
N LYS A 185 24.71 -18.33 3.07
CA LYS A 185 24.71 -17.18 2.13
C LYS A 185 25.42 -17.43 0.79
N PRO A 186 26.57 -18.10 0.73
CA PRO A 186 27.26 -18.34 -0.55
C PRO A 186 26.53 -19.32 -1.46
N ASN A 187 25.89 -20.33 -0.89
CA ASN A 187 25.22 -21.39 -1.65
C ASN A 187 23.87 -20.95 -2.22
N LEU A 188 23.17 -20.03 -1.54
CA LEU A 188 21.92 -19.43 -2.05
C LEU A 188 22.17 -18.51 -3.25
N PHE A 189 23.29 -17.79 -3.27
CA PHE A 189 23.66 -16.94 -4.40
C PHE A 189 24.03 -17.77 -5.64
N LEU A 190 24.74 -18.86 -5.45
CA LEU A 190 25.09 -19.79 -6.53
C LEU A 190 23.86 -20.48 -7.12
N LEU A 191 22.91 -20.87 -6.27
CA LEU A 191 21.63 -21.46 -6.68
C LEU A 191 20.77 -20.45 -7.46
N TYR A 192 20.78 -19.17 -7.06
CA TYR A 192 20.10 -18.09 -7.79
C TYR A 192 20.70 -17.87 -9.18
N LEU A 193 22.03 -17.92 -9.33
CA LEU A 193 22.71 -17.78 -10.61
C LEU A 193 22.43 -18.98 -11.55
N LEU A 194 22.35 -20.19 -11.00
CA LEU A 194 22.02 -21.40 -11.76
C LEU A 194 20.58 -21.38 -12.28
N LEU A 195 19.62 -20.93 -11.45
CA LEU A 195 18.21 -20.82 -11.84
C LEU A 195 17.97 -19.70 -12.89
N LYS A 196 18.74 -18.61 -12.82
CA LYS A 196 18.64 -17.51 -13.79
C LYS A 196 19.15 -17.93 -15.19
N ASN A 197 20.16 -18.79 -15.25
CA ASN A 197 20.69 -19.29 -16.52
C ASN A 197 19.78 -20.37 -17.15
N HIS A 198 19.00 -21.11 -16.37
CA HIS A 198 18.05 -22.09 -16.91
C HIS A 198 16.80 -21.46 -17.52
N ALA A 199 16.39 -20.27 -17.07
CA ALA A 199 15.24 -19.55 -17.61
C ALA A 199 15.49 -18.90 -19.00
N LEU A 200 16.76 -18.79 -19.43
CA LEU A 200 17.14 -18.21 -20.73
C LEU A 200 17.20 -19.22 -21.87
N PHE A 201 17.04 -20.53 -21.60
CA PHE A 201 17.12 -21.59 -22.63
C PHE A 201 15.79 -22.20 -23.05
N HIS A 202 14.65 -21.67 -22.62
CA HIS A 202 13.31 -22.15 -23.02
C HIS A 202 12.41 -21.08 -23.65
N CYS A 203 12.98 -20.15 -24.41
CA CYS A 203 12.26 -19.34 -25.40
C CYS A 203 13.02 -19.42 -26.73
N SER A 204 12.76 -20.47 -27.49
CA SER A 204 13.01 -20.56 -28.96
C SER A 204 11.80 -21.23 -29.55
#